data_0c27344d96dc8b11c37bd67f8ccd808e
#
_entry.id   0c27344d96dc8b11c37bd67f8ccd808e
#
_cell.length_a   1.000
_cell.length_b   1.000
_cell.length_c   1.000
_cell.angle_alpha   90.00
_cell.angle_beta   90.00
_cell.angle_gamma   90.00
#
_symmetry.space_group_name_H-M   'P 1'
#
loop_
_entity.id
_entity.type
_entity.pdbx_description
1 polymer ?
#
loop_
_entity_poly.entity_id
_entity_poly.type
_entity_poly.pdbx_seq_one_letter_code
_entity_poly.pdbx_strand_id
1 'polypeptide(L)'
;MKALILTCHTGEGHNSTASAVKDAFDRHGTPCDTADTLAFLSHFVSVCVCRAHADIYRHIPKAFNVGYRAAEQHPDAFRRKSPLYRLLTRGTKKLYRLVTREGYDTIVCTHPFSALLATSLCEKYPSLSIHCSFVATDYTCCPSVNESDLDAYFIPDASLVEDFVDKGIPADRLVPVGIPVRGAFMTSHTREEALSLTSLPSDKRHLLMMCGSMGCGPMKELTAKLAATVPEDVLVTVICGTNQSLYRKLSRRFANEKNVNILGFVKHVSDLMDCADLYLTKPGGISVTEASAKQLPMVLIHAVAGCEDYNRKYLLGYGMAETADTVDGLCELCVSLLNDPDRLNTMKENIRMHAHADASEQIFAHLSKNCPKETETTGA
;
A
#
# COMPACT_ATOMS: atom_id res chain seq x y z
N MET A 1 -25.42 8.91 -1.00
CA MET A 1 -24.21 8.27 -0.43
C MET A 1 -23.34 9.32 0.24
N LYS A 2 -22.98 9.12 1.51
CA LYS A 2 -21.97 9.89 2.26
C LYS A 2 -21.03 8.90 2.95
N ALA A 3 -19.76 8.91 2.60
CA ALA A 3 -18.80 7.89 3.01
C ALA A 3 -17.88 8.33 4.15
N LEU A 4 -17.48 7.36 4.98
CA LEU A 4 -16.44 7.51 5.97
C LEU A 4 -15.35 6.45 5.71
N ILE A 5 -14.13 6.88 5.38
CA ILE A 5 -12.98 6.00 5.24
C ILE A 5 -12.30 5.85 6.61
N LEU A 6 -12.21 4.61 7.09
CA LEU A 6 -11.52 4.25 8.32
C LEU A 6 -10.13 3.68 7.99
N THR A 7 -9.09 4.35 8.43
CA THR A 7 -7.69 3.93 8.26
C THR A 7 -6.98 3.83 9.61
N CYS A 8 -5.73 3.41 9.64
CA CYS A 8 -4.84 3.50 10.80
C CYS A 8 -3.53 4.15 10.38
N HIS A 9 -3.05 5.10 11.17
CA HIS A 9 -1.78 5.78 10.91
C HIS A 9 -0.54 4.94 11.30
N THR A 10 -0.65 3.61 11.23
CA THR A 10 0.44 2.66 11.51
C THR A 10 1.44 2.53 10.36
N GLY A 11 1.10 3.02 9.17
CA GLY A 11 1.95 3.02 7.99
C GLY A 11 1.37 3.87 6.87
N GLU A 12 2.24 4.40 5.99
CA GLU A 12 1.82 5.23 4.87
C GLU A 12 0.99 4.48 3.82
N GLY A 13 1.11 3.14 3.76
CA GLY A 13 0.37 2.33 2.79
C GLY A 13 -1.15 2.47 2.95
N HIS A 14 -1.68 2.20 4.13
CA HIS A 14 -3.12 2.30 4.40
C HIS A 14 -3.65 3.73 4.20
N ASN A 15 -2.85 4.75 4.55
CA ASN A 15 -3.21 6.15 4.34
C ASN A 15 -3.20 6.52 2.85
N SER A 16 -2.24 6.00 2.08
CA SER A 16 -2.18 6.21 0.62
C SER A 16 -3.40 5.60 -0.08
N THR A 17 -3.78 4.37 0.30
CA THR A 17 -5.00 3.73 -0.19
C THR A 17 -6.25 4.51 0.21
N ALA A 18 -6.35 4.97 1.46
CA ALA A 18 -7.45 5.80 1.92
C ALA A 18 -7.57 7.11 1.12
N SER A 19 -6.43 7.76 0.84
CA SER A 19 -6.38 8.96 -0.01
C SER A 19 -6.81 8.66 -1.44
N ALA A 20 -6.37 7.55 -2.03
CA ALA A 20 -6.73 7.15 -3.39
C ALA A 20 -8.24 6.89 -3.54
N VAL A 21 -8.85 6.22 -2.55
CA VAL A 21 -10.31 6.03 -2.52
C VAL A 21 -11.01 7.37 -2.35
N LYS A 22 -10.56 8.22 -1.43
CA LYS A 22 -11.14 9.55 -1.22
C LYS A 22 -11.08 10.40 -2.49
N ASP A 23 -9.96 10.39 -3.22
CA ASP A 23 -9.81 11.12 -4.48
C ASP A 23 -10.87 10.70 -5.52
N ALA A 24 -11.28 9.42 -5.55
CA ALA A 24 -12.37 8.97 -6.43
C ALA A 24 -13.72 9.58 -6.00
N PHE A 25 -14.04 9.56 -4.71
CA PHE A 25 -15.25 10.19 -4.19
C PHE A 25 -15.27 11.69 -4.48
N ASP A 26 -14.16 12.39 -4.29
CA ASP A 26 -14.03 13.83 -4.55
C ASP A 26 -14.23 14.15 -6.05
N ARG A 27 -13.69 13.33 -6.98
CA ARG A 27 -13.91 13.48 -8.44
C ARG A 27 -15.38 13.36 -8.82
N HIS A 28 -16.13 12.52 -8.12
CA HIS A 28 -17.56 12.35 -8.34
C HIS A 28 -18.44 13.30 -7.52
N GLY A 29 -17.84 14.27 -6.81
CA GLY A 29 -18.57 15.23 -5.98
C GLY A 29 -19.34 14.58 -4.82
N THR A 30 -18.93 13.37 -4.40
CA THR A 30 -19.62 12.61 -3.34
C THR A 30 -18.91 12.88 -1.99
N PRO A 31 -19.66 13.33 -0.95
CA PRO A 31 -19.07 13.61 0.35
C PRO A 31 -18.36 12.39 0.95
N CYS A 32 -17.08 12.57 1.31
CA CYS A 32 -16.26 11.52 1.86
C CYS A 32 -15.24 12.09 2.87
N ASP A 33 -15.30 11.59 4.10
CA ASP A 33 -14.37 11.96 5.17
C ASP A 33 -13.46 10.80 5.53
N THR A 34 -12.34 11.11 6.17
CA THR A 34 -11.35 10.10 6.63
C THR A 34 -11.13 10.21 8.13
N ALA A 35 -11.07 9.07 8.83
CA ALA A 35 -10.83 9.03 10.26
C ALA A 35 -9.81 7.93 10.64
N ASP A 36 -8.99 8.23 11.66
CA ASP A 36 -8.09 7.24 12.26
C ASP A 36 -8.88 6.33 13.23
N THR A 37 -8.90 5.04 12.94
CA THR A 37 -9.59 4.02 13.73
C THR A 37 -9.09 3.98 15.18
N LEU A 38 -7.79 4.14 15.40
CA LEU A 38 -7.20 4.09 16.74
C LEU A 38 -7.61 5.30 17.60
N ALA A 39 -7.97 6.42 17.00
CA ALA A 39 -8.47 7.60 17.71
C ALA A 39 -9.83 7.34 18.41
N PHE A 40 -10.61 6.38 17.91
CA PHE A 40 -11.85 5.95 18.60
C PHE A 40 -11.55 5.20 19.90
N LEU A 41 -10.40 4.54 20.03
CA LEU A 41 -9.97 3.95 21.29
C LEU A 41 -9.57 5.07 22.26
N SER A 42 -8.54 5.81 21.92
CA SER A 42 -8.02 6.98 22.64
C SER A 42 -6.95 7.64 21.77
N HIS A 43 -6.87 8.96 21.76
CA HIS A 43 -5.81 9.67 21.08
C HIS A 43 -4.41 9.25 21.55
N PHE A 44 -4.25 9.04 22.85
CA PHE A 44 -3.01 8.53 23.44
C PHE A 44 -2.64 7.14 22.90
N VAL A 45 -3.60 6.21 22.83
CA VAL A 45 -3.38 4.86 22.28
C VAL A 45 -2.98 4.94 20.82
N SER A 46 -3.65 5.77 20.01
CA SER A 46 -3.30 5.97 18.60
C SER A 46 -1.83 6.41 18.47
N VAL A 47 -1.44 7.48 19.16
CA VAL A 47 -0.06 8.00 19.09
C VAL A 47 0.96 6.97 19.55
N CYS A 48 0.70 6.24 20.64
CA CYS A 48 1.62 5.23 21.16
C CYS A 48 1.77 4.04 20.21
N VAL A 49 0.66 3.52 19.68
CA VAL A 49 0.67 2.38 18.74
C VAL A 49 1.38 2.76 17.44
N CYS A 50 1.06 3.93 16.88
CA CYS A 50 1.70 4.39 15.64
C CYS A 50 3.21 4.58 15.79
N ARG A 51 3.65 5.19 16.91
CA ARG A 51 5.09 5.34 17.19
C ARG A 51 5.78 3.99 17.40
N ALA A 52 5.21 3.13 18.25
CA ALA A 52 5.76 1.81 18.52
C ALA A 52 5.86 0.96 17.24
N HIS A 53 4.83 0.99 16.39
CA HIS A 53 4.84 0.30 15.09
C HIS A 53 5.96 0.81 14.19
N ALA A 54 6.09 2.13 14.03
CA ALA A 54 7.13 2.73 13.20
C ALA A 54 8.55 2.42 13.74
N ASP A 55 8.74 2.47 15.05
CA ASP A 55 10.02 2.18 15.69
C ASP A 55 10.40 0.70 15.61
N ILE A 56 9.46 -0.22 15.84
CA ILE A 56 9.67 -1.66 15.68
C ILE A 56 10.01 -2.00 14.23
N TYR A 57 9.24 -1.49 13.29
CA TYR A 57 9.45 -1.72 11.87
C TYR A 57 10.82 -1.19 11.39
N ARG A 58 11.24 -0.02 11.88
CA ARG A 58 12.50 0.63 11.48
C ARG A 58 13.73 -0.01 12.14
N HIS A 59 13.65 -0.37 13.42
CA HIS A 59 14.83 -0.75 14.21
C HIS A 59 14.91 -2.24 14.52
N ILE A 60 13.75 -2.92 14.59
CA ILE A 60 13.66 -4.35 14.96
C ILE A 60 12.71 -5.08 13.99
N PRO A 61 13.00 -5.07 12.67
CA PRO A 61 12.10 -5.69 11.67
C PRO A 61 11.85 -7.19 11.92
N LYS A 62 12.82 -7.89 12.51
CA LYS A 62 12.64 -9.30 12.92
C LYS A 62 11.53 -9.47 13.96
N ALA A 63 11.37 -8.52 14.89
CA ALA A 63 10.30 -8.59 15.91
C ALA A 63 8.92 -8.37 15.26
N PHE A 64 8.82 -7.49 14.25
CA PHE A 64 7.60 -7.32 13.48
C PHE A 64 7.22 -8.61 12.75
N ASN A 65 8.18 -9.27 12.09
CA ASN A 65 7.95 -10.54 11.41
C ASN A 65 7.49 -11.64 12.37
N VAL A 66 8.10 -11.75 13.55
CA VAL A 66 7.66 -12.70 14.58
C VAL A 66 6.23 -12.41 15.03
N GLY A 67 5.88 -11.14 15.25
CA GLY A 67 4.52 -10.73 15.62
C GLY A 67 3.49 -11.06 14.54
N TYR A 68 3.82 -10.80 13.26
CA TYR A 68 2.96 -11.11 12.13
C TYR A 68 2.75 -12.64 11.99
N ARG A 69 3.84 -13.43 12.02
CA ARG A 69 3.75 -14.90 11.96
C ARG A 69 3.00 -15.48 13.16
N ALA A 70 3.17 -14.91 14.33
CA ALA A 70 2.39 -15.31 15.51
C ALA A 70 0.90 -15.03 15.30
N ALA A 71 0.54 -13.90 14.68
CA ALA A 71 -0.85 -13.60 14.32
C ALA A 71 -1.42 -14.57 13.28
N GLU A 72 -0.63 -15.03 12.32
CA GLU A 72 -1.02 -16.08 11.36
C GLU A 72 -1.19 -17.45 12.04
N GLN A 73 -0.28 -17.81 12.94
CA GLN A 73 -0.31 -19.10 13.65
C GLN A 73 -1.39 -19.16 14.74
N HIS A 74 -1.82 -18.02 15.26
CA HIS A 74 -2.82 -17.91 16.31
C HIS A 74 -3.99 -17.02 15.88
N PRO A 75 -4.75 -17.40 14.83
CA PRO A 75 -5.88 -16.61 14.35
C PRO A 75 -6.93 -16.38 15.43
N ASP A 76 -7.07 -17.29 16.38
CA ASP A 76 -7.97 -17.17 17.53
C ASP A 76 -7.71 -15.93 18.40
N ALA A 77 -6.52 -15.33 18.34
CA ALA A 77 -6.21 -14.09 19.06
C ALA A 77 -7.13 -12.93 18.66
N PHE A 78 -7.52 -12.89 17.39
CA PHE A 78 -8.44 -11.88 16.84
C PHE A 78 -9.89 -12.35 16.79
N ARG A 79 -10.17 -13.62 17.16
CA ARG A 79 -11.51 -14.19 17.14
C ARG A 79 -12.51 -13.28 17.83
N ARG A 80 -13.71 -13.16 17.26
CA ARG A 80 -14.81 -12.38 17.83
C ARG A 80 -14.99 -12.71 19.31
N LYS A 81 -15.14 -11.67 20.15
CA LYS A 81 -15.23 -11.74 21.62
C LYS A 81 -13.92 -12.07 22.35
N SER A 82 -12.78 -12.28 21.68
CA SER A 82 -11.48 -12.37 22.35
C SER A 82 -11.13 -11.09 23.12
N PRO A 83 -10.20 -11.11 24.09
CA PRO A 83 -9.77 -9.91 24.79
C PRO A 83 -9.20 -8.84 23.84
N LEU A 84 -8.44 -9.27 22.81
CA LEU A 84 -7.86 -8.37 21.81
C LEU A 84 -8.94 -7.75 20.91
N TYR A 85 -9.89 -8.55 20.43
CA TYR A 85 -11.04 -8.05 19.67
C TYR A 85 -11.82 -7.01 20.48
N ARG A 86 -12.14 -7.31 21.76
CA ARG A 86 -12.84 -6.37 22.64
C ARG A 86 -12.07 -5.08 22.87
N LEU A 87 -10.74 -5.16 22.96
CA LEU A 87 -9.88 -3.98 23.07
C LEU A 87 -9.97 -3.13 21.80
N LEU A 88 -9.75 -3.74 20.61
CA LEU A 88 -9.76 -3.06 19.32
C LEU A 88 -11.13 -2.45 18.98
N THR A 89 -12.22 -3.06 19.46
CA THR A 89 -13.59 -2.60 19.19
C THR A 89 -14.20 -1.73 20.31
N ARG A 90 -13.43 -1.31 21.30
CA ARG A 90 -13.91 -0.40 22.38
C ARG A 90 -14.47 0.92 21.83
N GLY A 91 -13.99 1.35 20.67
CA GLY A 91 -14.40 2.58 20.00
C GLY A 91 -15.80 2.55 19.37
N THR A 92 -16.47 1.40 19.28
CA THR A 92 -17.72 1.21 18.53
C THR A 92 -18.82 2.24 18.88
N LYS A 93 -19.00 2.56 20.17
CA LYS A 93 -20.02 3.56 20.59
C LYS A 93 -19.67 4.98 20.09
N LYS A 94 -18.37 5.32 20.02
CA LYS A 94 -17.95 6.63 19.50
C LYS A 94 -18.15 6.68 17.98
N LEU A 95 -17.80 5.58 17.28
CA LEU A 95 -18.04 5.45 15.84
C LEU A 95 -19.55 5.55 15.53
N TYR A 96 -20.41 4.83 16.26
CA TYR A 96 -21.87 4.94 16.11
C TYR A 96 -22.37 6.38 16.21
N ARG A 97 -21.91 7.11 17.26
CA ARG A 97 -22.30 8.52 17.43
C ARG A 97 -21.83 9.41 16.29
N LEU A 98 -20.61 9.16 15.76
CA LEU A 98 -20.11 9.91 14.61
C LEU A 98 -20.95 9.62 13.37
N VAL A 99 -21.16 8.34 13.06
CA VAL A 99 -21.91 7.89 11.88
C VAL A 99 -23.32 8.47 11.89
N THR A 100 -24.05 8.36 13.02
CA THR A 100 -25.43 8.86 13.13
C THR A 100 -25.51 10.38 13.14
N ARG A 101 -24.56 11.07 13.77
CA ARG A 101 -24.55 12.53 13.82
C ARG A 101 -24.30 13.14 12.43
N GLU A 102 -23.35 12.59 11.71
CA GLU A 102 -22.92 13.11 10.40
C GLU A 102 -23.73 12.52 9.24
N GLY A 103 -24.52 11.46 9.47
CA GLY A 103 -25.33 10.82 8.45
C GLY A 103 -24.52 10.03 7.43
N TYR A 104 -23.46 9.34 7.86
CA TYR A 104 -22.76 8.41 6.97
C TYR A 104 -23.59 7.16 6.73
N ASP A 105 -23.69 6.76 5.47
CA ASP A 105 -24.35 5.54 5.01
C ASP A 105 -23.37 4.48 4.45
N THR A 106 -22.11 4.85 4.32
CA THR A 106 -21.05 4.00 3.74
C THR A 106 -19.78 4.09 4.59
N ILE A 107 -19.19 2.94 4.94
CA ILE A 107 -17.88 2.84 5.58
C ILE A 107 -16.93 2.06 4.68
N VAL A 108 -15.74 2.60 4.44
CA VAL A 108 -14.66 1.95 3.72
C VAL A 108 -13.45 1.76 4.65
N CYS A 109 -13.07 0.52 4.91
CA CYS A 109 -11.96 0.17 5.80
C CYS A 109 -10.70 -0.13 5.00
N THR A 110 -9.58 0.57 5.24
CA THR A 110 -8.30 0.29 4.59
C THR A 110 -7.29 -0.42 5.51
N HIS A 111 -7.71 -0.78 6.73
CA HIS A 111 -6.87 -1.48 7.70
C HIS A 111 -7.67 -2.60 8.38
N PRO A 112 -7.07 -3.76 8.72
CA PRO A 112 -7.78 -4.85 9.39
C PRO A 112 -8.50 -4.43 10.68
N PHE A 113 -7.90 -3.58 11.52
CA PHE A 113 -8.55 -3.10 12.75
C PHE A 113 -9.76 -2.22 12.48
N SER A 114 -9.77 -1.51 11.35
CA SER A 114 -10.94 -0.74 10.89
C SER A 114 -12.09 -1.68 10.54
N ALA A 115 -11.78 -2.80 9.86
CA ALA A 115 -12.75 -3.82 9.50
C ALA A 115 -13.40 -4.45 10.75
N LEU A 116 -12.59 -4.78 11.79
CA LEU A 116 -13.12 -5.28 13.05
C LEU A 116 -14.02 -4.26 13.78
N LEU A 117 -13.66 -2.98 13.74
CA LEU A 117 -14.46 -1.92 14.36
C LEU A 117 -15.78 -1.72 13.63
N ALA A 118 -15.78 -1.75 12.29
CA ALA A 118 -17.00 -1.66 11.46
C ALA A 118 -17.90 -2.89 11.68
N THR A 119 -17.35 -4.10 11.72
CA THR A 119 -18.08 -5.32 12.08
C THR A 119 -18.76 -5.19 13.45
N SER A 120 -18.04 -4.71 14.48
CA SER A 120 -18.60 -4.49 15.81
C SER A 120 -19.68 -3.40 15.81
N LEU A 121 -19.62 -2.42 14.90
CA LEU A 121 -20.68 -1.41 14.72
C LEU A 121 -21.97 -2.07 14.23
N CYS A 122 -21.91 -2.85 13.15
CA CYS A 122 -23.05 -3.54 12.58
C CYS A 122 -23.67 -4.56 13.55
N GLU A 123 -22.84 -5.33 14.27
CA GLU A 123 -23.33 -6.28 15.29
C GLU A 123 -24.08 -5.61 16.45
N LYS A 124 -23.59 -4.46 16.95
CA LYS A 124 -24.18 -3.78 18.11
C LYS A 124 -25.37 -2.90 17.75
N TYR A 125 -25.45 -2.46 16.53
CA TYR A 125 -26.49 -1.55 16.04
C TYR A 125 -27.11 -2.06 14.73
N PRO A 126 -27.79 -3.22 14.74
CA PRO A 126 -28.28 -3.89 13.54
C PRO A 126 -29.37 -3.11 12.79
N SER A 127 -29.96 -2.11 13.43
CA SER A 127 -30.93 -1.20 12.77
C SER A 127 -30.26 -0.07 11.98
N LEU A 128 -28.94 0.05 12.06
CA LEU A 128 -28.20 1.07 11.29
C LEU A 128 -28.12 0.64 9.84
N SER A 129 -28.74 1.40 8.94
CA SER A 129 -28.65 1.18 7.50
C SER A 129 -27.32 1.75 7.00
N ILE A 130 -26.29 0.91 6.92
CA ILE A 130 -24.94 1.30 6.52
C ILE A 130 -24.27 0.18 5.74
N HIS A 131 -23.63 0.53 4.64
CA HIS A 131 -22.81 -0.41 3.85
C HIS A 131 -21.36 -0.34 4.30
N CYS A 132 -20.79 -1.46 4.71
CA CYS A 132 -19.43 -1.55 5.20
C CYS A 132 -18.56 -2.40 4.27
N SER A 133 -17.37 -1.91 3.90
CA SER A 133 -16.46 -2.61 3.02
C SER A 133 -15.01 -2.55 3.50
N PHE A 134 -14.20 -3.48 3.00
CA PHE A 134 -12.76 -3.54 3.23
C PHE A 134 -12.01 -3.43 1.91
N VAL A 135 -10.89 -2.70 1.91
CA VAL A 135 -9.95 -2.60 0.78
C VAL A 135 -8.63 -3.21 1.22
N ALA A 136 -8.24 -4.31 0.60
CA ALA A 136 -6.95 -4.94 0.83
C ALA A 136 -5.81 -4.05 0.31
N THR A 137 -4.71 -4.00 1.05
CA THR A 137 -3.52 -3.20 0.75
C THR A 137 -2.29 -4.05 0.44
N ASP A 138 -2.45 -5.36 0.44
CA ASP A 138 -1.43 -6.36 0.16
C ASP A 138 -2.03 -7.52 -0.63
N TYR A 139 -1.21 -8.25 -1.38
CA TYR A 139 -1.61 -9.38 -2.23
C TYR A 139 -1.84 -10.65 -1.40
N THR A 140 -2.55 -10.52 -0.31
CA THR A 140 -2.99 -11.61 0.59
C THR A 140 -4.10 -11.13 1.51
N CYS A 141 -4.87 -12.06 2.05
CA CYS A 141 -5.77 -11.79 3.16
C CYS A 141 -4.96 -11.70 4.48
N CYS A 142 -4.77 -10.48 4.99
CA CYS A 142 -4.02 -10.23 6.23
C CYS A 142 -4.72 -10.86 7.46
N PRO A 143 -3.97 -11.26 8.49
CA PRO A 143 -4.54 -11.73 9.74
C PRO A 143 -5.59 -10.76 10.31
N SER A 144 -6.63 -11.32 10.92
CA SER A 144 -7.81 -10.65 11.46
C SER A 144 -8.86 -10.15 10.46
N VAL A 145 -8.58 -10.03 9.17
CA VAL A 145 -9.62 -9.69 8.16
C VAL A 145 -10.71 -10.75 8.12
N ASN A 146 -10.33 -12.03 8.26
CA ASN A 146 -11.25 -13.16 8.33
C ASN A 146 -12.22 -13.12 9.53
N GLU A 147 -11.93 -12.33 10.56
CA GLU A 147 -12.82 -12.12 11.71
C GLU A 147 -13.78 -10.95 11.51
N SER A 148 -13.66 -10.23 10.39
CA SER A 148 -14.62 -9.20 10.01
C SER A 148 -15.83 -9.80 9.27
N ASP A 149 -16.93 -9.06 9.26
CA ASP A 149 -18.17 -9.42 8.59
C ASP A 149 -18.72 -8.15 7.93
N LEU A 150 -18.35 -7.94 6.69
CA LEU A 150 -18.62 -6.74 5.92
C LEU A 150 -19.34 -7.10 4.62
N ASP A 151 -20.00 -6.14 4.02
CA ASP A 151 -20.80 -6.34 2.82
C ASP A 151 -19.96 -6.61 1.57
N ALA A 152 -18.74 -6.04 1.49
CA ALA A 152 -17.82 -6.26 0.38
C ALA A 152 -16.34 -6.22 0.81
N TYR A 153 -15.52 -7.01 0.13
CA TYR A 153 -14.06 -7.02 0.27
C TYR A 153 -13.42 -6.80 -1.09
N PHE A 154 -12.83 -5.63 -1.28
CA PHE A 154 -12.09 -5.29 -2.48
C PHE A 154 -10.69 -5.88 -2.38
N ILE A 155 -10.38 -6.82 -3.29
CA ILE A 155 -9.14 -7.58 -3.27
C ILE A 155 -8.25 -7.24 -4.48
N PRO A 156 -6.92 -7.49 -4.36
CA PRO A 156 -5.96 -7.03 -5.37
C PRO A 156 -6.13 -7.65 -6.75
N ASP A 157 -6.54 -8.91 -6.82
CA ASP A 157 -6.62 -9.66 -8.08
C ASP A 157 -7.55 -10.87 -7.99
N ALA A 158 -8.15 -11.25 -9.11
CA ALA A 158 -9.06 -12.40 -9.20
C ALA A 158 -8.38 -13.72 -8.86
N SER A 159 -7.07 -13.86 -9.12
CA SER A 159 -6.31 -15.06 -8.77
C SER A 159 -6.15 -15.30 -7.26
N LEU A 160 -6.46 -14.28 -6.45
CA LEU A 160 -6.39 -14.36 -4.98
C LEU A 160 -7.74 -14.75 -4.33
N VAL A 161 -8.81 -14.91 -5.11
CA VAL A 161 -10.14 -15.25 -4.58
C VAL A 161 -10.07 -16.50 -3.70
N GLU A 162 -9.43 -17.57 -4.15
CA GLU A 162 -9.29 -18.81 -3.39
C GLU A 162 -8.53 -18.60 -2.07
N ASP A 163 -7.45 -17.80 -2.07
CA ASP A 163 -6.69 -17.47 -0.84
C ASP A 163 -7.57 -16.77 0.22
N PHE A 164 -8.45 -15.86 -0.20
CA PHE A 164 -9.39 -15.18 0.70
C PHE A 164 -10.52 -16.12 1.17
N VAL A 165 -11.03 -16.98 0.29
CA VAL A 165 -12.07 -17.97 0.62
C VAL A 165 -11.54 -19.01 1.62
N ASP A 166 -10.32 -19.51 1.41
CA ASP A 166 -9.67 -20.47 2.30
C ASP A 166 -9.45 -19.90 3.72
N LYS A 167 -9.32 -18.58 3.80
CA LYS A 167 -9.24 -17.86 5.09
C LYS A 167 -10.60 -17.48 5.67
N GLY A 168 -11.70 -17.86 5.02
CA GLY A 168 -13.06 -17.74 5.56
C GLY A 168 -13.86 -16.54 5.08
N ILE A 169 -13.39 -15.79 4.09
CA ILE A 169 -14.19 -14.70 3.49
C ILE A 169 -15.15 -15.30 2.45
N PRO A 170 -16.47 -14.98 2.51
CA PRO A 170 -17.44 -15.48 1.53
C PRO A 170 -17.10 -15.02 0.10
N ALA A 171 -17.14 -15.97 -0.86
CA ALA A 171 -16.77 -15.69 -2.25
C ALA A 171 -17.64 -14.62 -2.92
N ASP A 172 -18.92 -14.58 -2.58
CA ASP A 172 -19.90 -13.64 -3.11
C ASP A 172 -19.70 -12.19 -2.64
N ARG A 173 -18.86 -11.99 -1.62
CA ARG A 173 -18.48 -10.67 -1.11
C ARG A 173 -17.11 -10.19 -1.62
N LEU A 174 -16.38 -11.02 -2.37
CA LEU A 174 -15.07 -10.69 -2.92
C LEU A 174 -15.22 -9.94 -4.25
N VAL A 175 -14.56 -8.79 -4.35
CA VAL A 175 -14.59 -7.93 -5.53
C VAL A 175 -13.14 -7.66 -5.97
N PRO A 176 -12.63 -8.37 -6.99
CA PRO A 176 -11.26 -8.20 -7.48
C PRO A 176 -11.16 -6.95 -8.36
N VAL A 177 -10.60 -5.89 -7.81
CA VAL A 177 -10.50 -4.57 -8.48
C VAL A 177 -9.08 -3.98 -8.48
N GLY A 178 -8.15 -4.60 -7.76
CA GLY A 178 -6.82 -4.05 -7.55
C GLY A 178 -6.66 -3.30 -6.24
N ILE A 179 -5.42 -2.84 -5.97
CA ILE A 179 -5.11 -1.96 -4.83
C ILE A 179 -5.18 -0.52 -5.31
N PRO A 180 -5.99 0.36 -4.70
CA PRO A 180 -6.07 1.76 -5.10
C PRO A 180 -4.74 2.50 -4.93
N VAL A 181 -4.34 3.24 -5.94
CA VAL A 181 -3.19 4.14 -5.92
C VAL A 181 -3.64 5.59 -6.14
N ARG A 182 -2.90 6.55 -5.60
CA ARG A 182 -3.22 7.97 -5.75
C ARG A 182 -3.25 8.40 -7.21
N GLY A 183 -4.08 9.38 -7.54
CA GLY A 183 -4.30 9.84 -8.91
C GLY A 183 -3.04 10.17 -9.70
N ALA A 184 -1.98 10.66 -9.03
CA ALA A 184 -0.68 10.93 -9.65
C ALA A 184 0.00 9.68 -10.27
N PHE A 185 -0.34 8.48 -9.82
CA PHE A 185 0.19 7.23 -10.40
C PHE A 185 -0.71 6.66 -11.50
N MET A 186 -1.96 7.15 -11.62
CA MET A 186 -2.89 6.76 -12.68
C MET A 186 -2.66 7.51 -13.99
N THR A 187 -2.01 8.68 -13.94
CA THR A 187 -1.60 9.44 -15.10
C THR A 187 -0.11 9.25 -15.35
N SER A 188 0.29 8.95 -16.58
CA SER A 188 1.71 8.82 -16.94
C SER A 188 2.12 10.03 -17.75
N HIS A 189 3.24 10.64 -17.38
CA HIS A 189 3.95 11.59 -18.21
C HIS A 189 4.81 10.84 -19.25
N THR A 190 5.00 11.45 -20.40
CA THR A 190 6.08 11.00 -21.30
C THR A 190 7.42 11.14 -20.59
N ARG A 191 8.41 10.34 -20.99
CA ARG A 191 9.75 10.43 -20.42
C ARG A 191 10.31 11.87 -20.47
N GLU A 192 10.07 12.58 -21.56
CA GLU A 192 10.56 13.96 -21.74
C GLU A 192 9.89 14.93 -20.76
N GLU A 193 8.57 14.83 -20.59
CA GLU A 193 7.84 15.64 -19.60
C GLU A 193 8.31 15.35 -18.18
N ALA A 194 8.44 14.07 -17.81
CA ALA A 194 8.89 13.65 -16.49
C ALA A 194 10.33 14.10 -16.19
N LEU A 195 11.24 14.01 -17.15
CA LEU A 195 12.61 14.51 -17.03
C LEU A 195 12.64 16.03 -16.81
N SER A 196 11.79 16.77 -17.51
CA SER A 196 11.65 18.22 -17.31
C SER A 196 11.16 18.58 -15.90
N LEU A 197 10.19 17.81 -15.37
CA LEU A 197 9.64 18.01 -14.01
C LEU A 197 10.64 17.64 -12.91
N THR A 198 11.47 16.63 -13.14
CA THR A 198 12.40 16.09 -12.14
C THR A 198 13.80 16.69 -12.22
N SER A 199 14.12 17.42 -13.29
CA SER A 199 15.47 17.94 -13.59
C SER A 199 16.55 16.85 -13.64
N LEU A 200 16.16 15.62 -14.00
CA LEU A 200 17.09 14.51 -14.20
C LEU A 200 17.75 14.61 -15.60
N PRO A 201 18.99 14.12 -15.76
CA PRO A 201 19.67 14.15 -17.05
C PRO A 201 18.98 13.24 -18.08
N SER A 202 18.75 13.77 -19.30
CA SER A 202 18.05 13.04 -20.36
C SER A 202 18.90 12.03 -21.11
N ASP A 203 20.22 12.15 -21.01
CA ASP A 203 21.21 11.29 -21.66
C ASP A 203 21.57 10.03 -20.86
N LYS A 204 20.88 9.79 -19.72
CA LYS A 204 21.13 8.64 -18.86
C LYS A 204 19.91 7.73 -18.73
N ARG A 205 20.17 6.44 -18.52
CA ARG A 205 19.19 5.48 -18.01
C ARG A 205 19.04 5.69 -16.50
N HIS A 206 17.85 5.46 -15.97
CA HIS A 206 17.54 5.76 -14.58
C HIS A 206 17.18 4.52 -13.79
N LEU A 207 17.99 4.19 -12.77
CA LEU A 207 17.66 3.22 -11.73
C LEU A 207 17.13 3.96 -10.51
N LEU A 208 15.83 3.82 -10.24
CA LEU A 208 15.21 4.37 -9.04
C LEU A 208 15.31 3.38 -7.88
N MET A 209 15.75 3.82 -6.71
CA MET A 209 15.76 3.01 -5.49
C MET A 209 14.98 3.71 -4.37
N MET A 210 13.93 3.03 -3.86
CA MET A 210 13.17 3.49 -2.70
C MET A 210 12.63 2.30 -1.90
N CYS A 211 12.98 2.19 -0.63
CA CYS A 211 12.53 1.10 0.23
C CYS A 211 11.45 1.58 1.23
N GLY A 212 10.31 1.97 0.66
CA GLY A 212 9.17 2.55 1.38
C GLY A 212 9.43 3.96 1.92
N SER A 213 8.40 4.58 2.47
CA SER A 213 8.44 5.96 2.98
C SER A 213 9.46 6.18 4.11
N MET A 214 9.83 5.12 4.82
CA MET A 214 10.77 5.17 5.95
C MET A 214 12.22 4.87 5.57
N GLY A 215 12.53 4.53 4.32
CA GLY A 215 13.89 4.22 3.85
C GLY A 215 14.53 3.08 4.65
N CYS A 216 13.88 1.91 4.66
CA CYS A 216 14.31 0.71 5.39
C CYS A 216 15.15 -0.23 4.50
N GLY A 217 15.85 -1.20 5.13
CA GLY A 217 16.65 -2.20 4.40
C GLY A 217 18.12 -1.79 4.17
N PRO A 218 18.87 -2.55 3.34
CA PRO A 218 20.31 -2.39 3.17
C PRO A 218 20.68 -1.26 2.18
N MET A 219 19.93 -0.14 2.18
CA MET A 219 20.06 0.94 1.20
C MET A 219 21.48 1.52 1.12
N LYS A 220 22.22 1.58 2.25
CA LYS A 220 23.60 2.11 2.24
C LYS A 220 24.55 1.22 1.44
N GLU A 221 24.40 -0.09 1.63
CA GLU A 221 25.24 -1.10 0.99
C GLU A 221 24.88 -1.20 -0.50
N LEU A 222 23.59 -1.27 -0.82
CA LEU A 222 23.09 -1.24 -2.20
C LEU A 222 23.56 0.02 -2.94
N THR A 223 23.41 1.22 -2.34
CA THR A 223 23.87 2.46 -2.98
C THR A 223 25.36 2.43 -3.26
N ALA A 224 26.18 1.98 -2.29
CA ALA A 224 27.63 1.93 -2.44
C ALA A 224 28.07 0.98 -3.56
N LYS A 225 27.40 -0.16 -3.66
CA LYS A 225 27.72 -1.18 -4.65
C LYS A 225 27.23 -0.78 -6.04
N LEU A 226 26.00 -0.29 -6.17
CA LEU A 226 25.47 0.23 -7.42
C LEU A 226 26.32 1.39 -7.96
N ALA A 227 26.72 2.33 -7.12
CA ALA A 227 27.60 3.43 -7.51
C ALA A 227 28.93 2.97 -8.15
N ALA A 228 29.43 1.80 -7.71
CA ALA A 228 30.69 1.23 -8.22
C ALA A 228 30.50 0.29 -9.41
N THR A 229 29.29 -0.20 -9.68
CA THR A 229 29.06 -1.28 -10.65
C THR A 229 28.18 -0.89 -11.85
N VAL A 230 27.33 0.14 -11.70
CA VAL A 230 26.49 0.58 -12.82
C VAL A 230 27.34 1.20 -13.94
N PRO A 231 26.95 1.02 -15.21
CA PRO A 231 27.56 1.72 -16.34
C PRO A 231 27.52 3.24 -16.20
N GLU A 232 28.44 3.93 -16.89
CA GLU A 232 28.55 5.41 -16.83
C GLU A 232 27.28 6.13 -17.31
N ASP A 233 26.52 5.50 -18.20
CA ASP A 233 25.25 6.00 -18.73
C ASP A 233 24.05 5.73 -17.81
N VAL A 234 24.24 5.20 -16.60
CA VAL A 234 23.19 4.94 -15.61
C VAL A 234 23.29 5.92 -14.45
N LEU A 235 22.17 6.56 -14.11
CA LEU A 235 22.00 7.34 -12.89
C LEU A 235 21.20 6.54 -11.87
N VAL A 236 21.75 6.37 -10.66
CA VAL A 236 21.05 5.77 -9.51
C VAL A 236 20.42 6.86 -8.67
N THR A 237 19.11 6.99 -8.70
CA THR A 237 18.37 7.92 -7.84
C THR A 237 17.87 7.19 -6.60
N VAL A 238 18.28 7.63 -5.42
CA VAL A 238 18.00 7.00 -4.12
C VAL A 238 17.09 7.91 -3.29
N ILE A 239 15.85 7.45 -3.03
CA ILE A 239 14.89 8.15 -2.17
C ILE A 239 14.98 7.61 -0.75
N CYS A 240 15.45 8.43 0.18
CA CYS A 240 15.58 8.08 1.61
C CYS A 240 14.29 8.27 2.41
N GLY A 241 13.26 8.90 1.83
CA GLY A 241 11.99 9.19 2.49
C GLY A 241 12.16 10.00 3.76
N THR A 242 11.47 9.62 4.82
CA THR A 242 11.53 10.29 6.13
C THR A 242 12.79 9.97 6.93
N ASN A 243 13.71 9.13 6.42
CA ASN A 243 14.96 8.75 7.09
C ASN A 243 16.04 9.82 6.92
N GLN A 244 15.96 10.89 7.71
CA GLN A 244 16.91 12.00 7.68
C GLN A 244 18.36 11.57 8.02
N SER A 245 18.54 10.53 8.85
CA SER A 245 19.86 10.00 9.17
C SER A 245 20.51 9.31 7.96
N LEU A 246 19.72 8.51 7.23
CA LEU A 246 20.16 7.86 6.00
C LEU A 246 20.50 8.92 4.93
N TYR A 247 19.59 9.88 4.71
CA TYR A 247 19.77 10.97 3.75
C TYR A 247 21.10 11.70 3.99
N ARG A 248 21.34 12.19 5.21
CA ARG A 248 22.57 12.92 5.55
C ARG A 248 23.83 12.07 5.33
N LYS A 249 23.79 10.77 5.66
CA LYS A 249 24.94 9.86 5.47
C LYS A 249 25.25 9.61 4.00
N LEU A 250 24.21 9.34 3.20
CA LEU A 250 24.38 9.08 1.77
C LEU A 250 24.76 10.34 1.01
N SER A 251 24.08 11.46 1.23
CA SER A 251 24.40 12.75 0.57
C SER A 251 25.85 13.19 0.82
N ARG A 252 26.35 12.96 2.05
CA ARG A 252 27.74 13.27 2.38
C ARG A 252 28.74 12.32 1.72
N ARG A 253 28.41 11.01 1.67
CA ARG A 253 29.28 9.98 1.09
C ARG A 253 29.38 10.08 -0.44
N PHE A 254 28.30 10.41 -1.11
CA PHE A 254 28.18 10.42 -2.57
C PHE A 254 28.12 11.85 -3.16
N ALA A 255 28.58 12.87 -2.41
CA ALA A 255 28.53 14.27 -2.83
C ALA A 255 29.26 14.55 -4.17
N ASN A 256 30.30 13.78 -4.50
CA ASN A 256 31.12 13.94 -5.70
C ASN A 256 30.86 12.85 -6.76
N GLU A 257 29.92 11.95 -6.52
CA GLU A 257 29.60 10.87 -7.46
C GLU A 257 28.58 11.36 -8.50
N LYS A 258 28.96 11.36 -9.75
CA LYS A 258 28.13 11.87 -10.86
C LYS A 258 27.01 10.92 -11.28
N ASN A 259 27.10 9.65 -10.91
CA ASN A 259 26.14 8.59 -11.24
C ASN A 259 25.18 8.27 -10.06
N VAL A 260 25.19 9.08 -8.99
CA VAL A 260 24.30 8.89 -7.82
C VAL A 260 23.61 10.18 -7.47
N ASN A 261 22.29 10.14 -7.37
CA ASN A 261 21.43 11.22 -6.92
C ASN A 261 20.71 10.84 -5.62
N ILE A 262 20.98 11.55 -4.52
CA ILE A 262 20.40 11.23 -3.20
C ILE A 262 19.31 12.24 -2.87
N LEU A 263 18.09 11.73 -2.67
CA LEU A 263 16.90 12.50 -2.34
C LEU A 263 16.41 12.15 -0.93
N GLY A 264 15.88 13.14 -0.22
CA GLY A 264 15.19 12.97 1.05
C GLY A 264 13.74 12.52 0.86
N PHE A 265 12.80 13.21 1.51
CA PHE A 265 11.38 13.02 1.27
C PHE A 265 10.96 13.72 -0.03
N VAL A 266 10.33 12.98 -0.92
CA VAL A 266 9.85 13.45 -2.23
C VAL A 266 8.34 13.39 -2.28
N LYS A 267 7.69 14.47 -2.72
CA LYS A 267 6.22 14.52 -2.92
C LYS A 267 5.79 13.91 -4.25
N HIS A 268 6.61 14.07 -5.29
CA HIS A 268 6.31 13.68 -6.68
C HIS A 268 7.11 12.44 -7.10
N VAL A 269 6.89 11.32 -6.36
CA VAL A 269 7.54 10.03 -6.66
C VAL A 269 7.05 9.48 -8.00
N SER A 270 5.80 9.77 -8.38
CA SER A 270 5.21 9.38 -9.66
C SER A 270 6.06 9.84 -10.85
N ASP A 271 6.53 11.10 -10.83
CA ASP A 271 7.30 11.67 -11.94
C ASP A 271 8.70 11.03 -12.03
N LEU A 272 9.29 10.67 -10.87
CA LEU A 272 10.54 9.91 -10.84
C LEU A 272 10.36 8.48 -11.35
N MET A 273 9.20 7.86 -11.11
CA MET A 273 8.86 6.54 -11.68
C MET A 273 8.65 6.63 -13.20
N ASP A 274 8.05 7.70 -13.71
CA ASP A 274 7.90 7.93 -15.16
C ASP A 274 9.26 8.12 -15.87
N CYS A 275 10.29 8.61 -15.16
CA CYS A 275 11.66 8.70 -15.69
C CYS A 275 12.43 7.37 -15.61
N ALA A 276 12.05 6.46 -14.72
CA ALA A 276 12.85 5.30 -14.39
C ALA A 276 12.73 4.18 -15.41
N ASP A 277 13.85 3.48 -15.67
CA ASP A 277 13.90 2.28 -16.49
C ASP A 277 13.76 1.01 -15.62
N LEU A 278 14.18 1.08 -14.35
CA LEU A 278 14.12 -0.01 -13.39
C LEU A 278 13.91 0.53 -11.97
N TYR A 279 13.15 -0.19 -11.16
CA TYR A 279 12.87 0.17 -9.78
C TYR A 279 13.36 -0.89 -8.80
N LEU A 280 14.30 -0.53 -7.94
CA LEU A 280 14.79 -1.37 -6.84
C LEU A 280 14.05 -1.00 -5.55
N THR A 281 13.24 -1.92 -5.03
CA THR A 281 12.35 -1.64 -3.90
C THR A 281 12.13 -2.85 -2.99
N LYS A 282 11.53 -2.64 -1.84
CA LYS A 282 10.95 -3.71 -1.03
C LYS A 282 9.54 -4.07 -1.54
N PRO A 283 9.06 -5.30 -1.36
CA PRO A 283 7.75 -5.73 -1.86
C PRO A 283 6.57 -5.24 -1.00
N GLY A 284 6.54 -3.96 -0.62
CA GLY A 284 5.41 -3.37 0.09
C GLY A 284 4.25 -3.11 -0.85
N GLY A 285 3.03 -3.56 -0.50
CA GLY A 285 1.85 -3.59 -1.37
C GLY A 285 1.63 -2.30 -2.17
N ILE A 286 1.67 -1.14 -1.52
CA ILE A 286 1.42 0.13 -2.20
C ILE A 286 2.58 0.51 -3.15
N SER A 287 3.84 0.39 -2.72
CA SER A 287 4.98 0.77 -3.57
C SER A 287 5.07 -0.05 -4.85
N VAL A 288 4.77 -1.35 -4.76
CA VAL A 288 4.79 -2.22 -5.94
C VAL A 288 3.57 -2.00 -6.83
N THR A 289 2.42 -1.65 -6.26
CA THR A 289 1.22 -1.29 -7.04
C THR A 289 1.39 0.07 -7.72
N GLU A 290 1.99 1.06 -7.06
CA GLU A 290 2.36 2.35 -7.67
C GLU A 290 3.31 2.15 -8.86
N ALA A 291 4.35 1.29 -8.72
CA ALA A 291 5.25 0.95 -9.81
C ALA A 291 4.54 0.18 -10.94
N SER A 292 3.62 -0.74 -10.59
CA SER A 292 2.81 -1.47 -11.58
C SER A 292 1.89 -0.54 -12.37
N ALA A 293 1.28 0.44 -11.73
CA ALA A 293 0.47 1.46 -12.40
C ALA A 293 1.29 2.30 -13.40
N LYS A 294 2.60 2.48 -13.13
CA LYS A 294 3.56 3.13 -14.03
C LYS A 294 4.23 2.17 -15.02
N GLN A 295 3.84 0.91 -15.04
CA GLN A 295 4.43 -0.14 -15.88
C GLN A 295 5.97 -0.25 -15.71
N LEU A 296 6.46 0.02 -14.52
CA LEU A 296 7.88 0.10 -14.20
C LEU A 296 8.40 -1.26 -13.72
N PRO A 297 9.35 -1.91 -14.43
CA PRO A 297 9.97 -3.16 -14.01
C PRO A 297 10.63 -3.05 -12.64
N MET A 298 10.55 -4.13 -11.84
CA MET A 298 10.97 -4.11 -10.45
C MET A 298 12.04 -5.16 -10.15
N VAL A 299 13.02 -4.76 -9.33
CA VAL A 299 13.87 -5.68 -8.57
C VAL A 299 13.48 -5.58 -7.11
N LEU A 300 13.14 -6.72 -6.49
CA LEU A 300 12.67 -6.75 -5.12
C LEU A 300 13.80 -7.16 -4.17
N ILE A 301 14.05 -6.33 -3.16
CA ILE A 301 14.91 -6.73 -2.04
C ILE A 301 14.16 -7.72 -1.14
N HIS A 302 14.88 -8.36 -0.24
CA HIS A 302 14.27 -9.25 0.75
C HIS A 302 13.14 -8.56 1.52
N ALA A 303 12.04 -9.26 1.70
CA ALA A 303 10.90 -8.81 2.49
C ALA A 303 11.28 -8.58 3.95
N VAL A 304 10.70 -7.54 4.55
CA VAL A 304 10.92 -7.23 5.96
C VAL A 304 9.97 -8.04 6.85
N ALA A 305 8.77 -8.35 6.35
CA ALA A 305 7.74 -9.01 7.16
C ALA A 305 6.59 -9.61 6.33
N GLY A 306 6.00 -10.65 6.87
CA GLY A 306 4.82 -11.42 6.56
C GLY A 306 4.07 -11.10 5.26
N CYS A 307 3.26 -10.05 5.23
CA CYS A 307 2.51 -9.67 4.02
C CYS A 307 3.42 -9.37 2.81
N GLU A 308 4.64 -8.86 3.02
CA GLU A 308 5.59 -8.59 1.95
C GLU A 308 6.09 -9.87 1.25
N ASP A 309 6.13 -11.02 1.94
CA ASP A 309 6.46 -12.31 1.33
C ASP A 309 5.40 -12.74 0.32
N TYR A 310 4.12 -12.51 0.61
CA TYR A 310 3.01 -12.78 -0.30
C TYR A 310 3.02 -11.84 -1.50
N ASN A 311 3.25 -10.54 -1.27
CA ASN A 311 3.41 -9.56 -2.35
C ASN A 311 4.54 -9.96 -3.29
N ARG A 312 5.71 -10.32 -2.73
CA ARG A 312 6.86 -10.81 -3.49
C ARG A 312 6.51 -12.05 -4.31
N LYS A 313 5.86 -13.06 -3.69
CA LYS A 313 5.44 -14.29 -4.38
C LYS A 313 4.53 -14.00 -5.56
N TYR A 314 3.56 -13.10 -5.39
CA TYR A 314 2.64 -12.69 -6.45
C TYR A 314 3.41 -12.06 -7.63
N LEU A 315 4.22 -11.04 -7.36
CA LEU A 315 4.94 -10.30 -8.41
C LEU A 315 5.95 -11.18 -9.17
N LEU A 316 6.68 -12.05 -8.47
CA LEU A 316 7.61 -13.00 -9.08
C LEU A 316 6.86 -14.05 -9.91
N GLY A 317 5.73 -14.54 -9.39
CA GLY A 317 4.90 -15.56 -10.06
C GLY A 317 4.35 -15.10 -11.40
N TYR A 318 4.09 -13.81 -11.54
CA TYR A 318 3.62 -13.21 -12.79
C TYR A 318 4.74 -12.56 -13.63
N GLY A 319 6.01 -12.71 -13.23
CA GLY A 319 7.13 -12.13 -13.97
C GLY A 319 7.12 -10.59 -14.04
N MET A 320 6.47 -9.94 -13.08
CA MET A 320 6.41 -8.49 -12.95
C MET A 320 7.65 -7.92 -12.26
N ALA A 321 8.37 -8.78 -11.54
CA ALA A 321 9.55 -8.44 -10.78
C ALA A 321 10.55 -9.59 -10.76
N GLU A 322 11.79 -9.26 -10.42
CA GLU A 322 12.85 -10.23 -10.13
C GLU A 322 13.50 -9.97 -8.78
N THR A 323 14.30 -10.90 -8.29
CA THR A 323 14.98 -10.80 -6.99
C THR A 323 16.29 -11.58 -6.96
N ALA A 324 17.12 -11.28 -5.98
CA ALA A 324 18.30 -12.07 -5.63
C ALA A 324 18.47 -12.11 -4.12
N ASP A 325 19.17 -13.14 -3.61
CA ASP A 325 19.28 -13.39 -2.17
C ASP A 325 20.33 -12.53 -1.47
N THR A 326 21.27 -11.95 -2.22
CA THR A 326 22.36 -11.15 -1.68
C THR A 326 22.36 -9.73 -2.25
N VAL A 327 22.97 -8.79 -1.53
CA VAL A 327 23.18 -7.42 -2.03
C VAL A 327 23.97 -7.43 -3.34
N ASP A 328 24.96 -8.31 -3.46
CA ASP A 328 25.76 -8.47 -4.66
C ASP A 328 24.92 -8.93 -5.84
N GLY A 329 24.17 -10.01 -5.64
CA GLY A 329 23.25 -10.53 -6.66
C GLY A 329 22.16 -9.52 -7.07
N LEU A 330 21.65 -8.71 -6.14
CA LEU A 330 20.69 -7.66 -6.47
C LEU A 330 21.32 -6.58 -7.37
N CYS A 331 22.56 -6.18 -7.09
CA CYS A 331 23.27 -5.20 -7.91
C CYS A 331 23.61 -5.75 -9.29
N GLU A 332 24.11 -6.99 -9.36
CA GLU A 332 24.37 -7.69 -10.62
C GLU A 332 23.10 -7.85 -11.46
N LEU A 333 21.99 -8.20 -10.81
CA LEU A 333 20.68 -8.31 -11.45
C LEU A 333 20.23 -6.96 -12.03
N CYS A 334 20.34 -5.87 -11.28
CA CYS A 334 20.01 -4.53 -11.77
C CYS A 334 20.82 -4.16 -13.01
N VAL A 335 22.13 -4.41 -12.98
CA VAL A 335 23.02 -4.13 -14.13
C VAL A 335 22.66 -5.02 -15.33
N SER A 336 22.40 -6.31 -15.09
CA SER A 336 21.98 -7.26 -16.13
C SER A 336 20.69 -6.82 -16.81
N LEU A 337 19.65 -6.47 -16.02
CA LEU A 337 18.36 -6.02 -16.53
C LEU A 337 18.47 -4.72 -17.33
N LEU A 338 19.23 -3.75 -16.83
CA LEU A 338 19.44 -2.49 -17.55
C LEU A 338 20.14 -2.70 -18.90
N ASN A 339 20.94 -3.75 -19.05
CA ASN A 339 21.60 -4.10 -20.32
C ASN A 339 20.79 -5.09 -21.18
N ASP A 340 19.58 -5.45 -20.79
CA ASP A 340 18.69 -6.37 -21.51
C ASP A 340 17.32 -5.72 -21.74
N PRO A 341 17.17 -4.91 -22.80
CA PRO A 341 15.91 -4.23 -23.11
C PRO A 341 14.74 -5.20 -23.37
N ASP A 342 15.02 -6.38 -23.94
CA ASP A 342 13.97 -7.36 -24.23
C ASP A 342 13.39 -7.94 -22.95
N ARG A 343 14.23 -8.21 -21.96
CA ARG A 343 13.80 -8.67 -20.63
C ARG A 343 13.00 -7.61 -19.89
N LEU A 344 13.44 -6.35 -19.94
CA LEU A 344 12.68 -5.22 -19.37
C LEU A 344 11.32 -5.06 -20.08
N ASN A 345 11.26 -5.19 -21.40
CA ASN A 345 10.00 -5.11 -22.15
C ASN A 345 9.06 -6.28 -21.78
N THR A 346 9.58 -7.49 -21.63
CA THR A 346 8.79 -8.64 -21.16
C THR A 346 8.19 -8.37 -19.78
N MET A 347 8.97 -7.82 -18.85
CA MET A 347 8.47 -7.43 -17.53
C MET A 347 7.38 -6.36 -17.61
N LYS A 348 7.55 -5.35 -18.48
CA LYS A 348 6.52 -4.30 -18.69
C LYS A 348 5.21 -4.89 -19.22
N GLU A 349 5.28 -5.82 -20.18
CA GLU A 349 4.09 -6.49 -20.69
C GLU A 349 3.38 -7.32 -19.63
N ASN A 350 4.14 -8.06 -18.80
CA ASN A 350 3.60 -8.79 -17.68
C ASN A 350 2.90 -7.85 -16.66
N ILE A 351 3.53 -6.73 -16.34
CA ILE A 351 2.93 -5.72 -15.48
C ILE A 351 1.63 -5.18 -16.09
N ARG A 352 1.64 -4.85 -17.39
CA ARG A 352 0.46 -4.32 -18.08
C ARG A 352 -0.71 -5.29 -18.07
N MET A 353 -0.45 -6.60 -18.15
CA MET A 353 -1.50 -7.63 -18.09
C MET A 353 -2.13 -7.79 -16.71
N HIS A 354 -1.40 -7.46 -15.64
CA HIS A 354 -1.82 -7.71 -14.25
C HIS A 354 -2.01 -6.45 -13.42
N ALA A 355 -1.77 -5.26 -13.97
CA ALA A 355 -1.98 -4.00 -13.27
C ALA A 355 -3.44 -3.55 -13.37
N HIS A 356 -4.00 -3.15 -12.24
CA HIS A 356 -5.35 -2.58 -12.11
C HIS A 356 -5.25 -1.08 -11.83
N ALA A 357 -5.16 -0.28 -12.88
CA ALA A 357 -4.96 1.17 -12.73
C ALA A 357 -6.20 1.93 -12.22
N ASP A 358 -7.40 1.37 -12.38
CA ASP A 358 -8.68 2.02 -12.10
C ASP A 358 -9.38 1.52 -10.81
N ALA A 359 -8.64 0.88 -9.91
CA ALA A 359 -9.18 0.26 -8.68
C ALA A 359 -10.09 1.21 -7.87
N SER A 360 -9.69 2.46 -7.66
CA SER A 360 -10.49 3.44 -6.92
C SER A 360 -11.80 3.78 -7.60
N GLU A 361 -11.84 3.85 -8.92
CA GLU A 361 -13.07 4.09 -9.70
C GLU A 361 -14.01 2.88 -9.63
N GLN A 362 -13.48 1.66 -9.71
CA GLN A 362 -14.29 0.44 -9.59
C GLN A 362 -14.88 0.30 -8.17
N ILE A 363 -14.11 0.64 -7.13
CA ILE A 363 -14.61 0.69 -5.75
C ILE A 363 -15.75 1.71 -5.64
N PHE A 364 -15.55 2.93 -6.13
CA PHE A 364 -16.59 3.96 -6.10
C PHE A 364 -17.85 3.51 -6.84
N ALA A 365 -17.71 2.94 -8.04
CA ALA A 365 -18.83 2.45 -8.84
C ALA A 365 -19.60 1.31 -8.13
N HIS A 366 -18.88 0.38 -7.49
CA HIS A 366 -19.49 -0.70 -6.70
C HIS A 366 -20.28 -0.14 -5.52
N LEU A 367 -19.69 0.76 -4.73
CA LEU A 367 -20.33 1.35 -3.56
C LEU A 367 -21.54 2.20 -3.93
N SER A 368 -21.46 2.94 -5.04
CA SER A 368 -22.59 3.76 -5.52
C SER A 368 -23.82 2.93 -5.92
N LYS A 369 -23.61 1.69 -6.39
CA LYS A 369 -24.70 0.77 -6.75
C LYS A 369 -25.34 0.11 -5.52
N ASN A 370 -24.54 -0.14 -4.48
CA ASN A 370 -24.92 -0.93 -3.31
C ASN A 370 -25.19 -0.08 -2.05
N CYS A 371 -25.02 1.25 -2.14
CA CYS A 371 -25.36 2.16 -1.06
C CYS A 371 -26.85 2.01 -0.69
N PRO A 372 -27.19 1.97 0.63
CA PRO A 372 -28.58 1.97 1.06
C PRO A 372 -29.31 3.19 0.45
N LYS A 373 -30.35 2.93 -0.35
CA LYS A 373 -31.21 4.02 -0.84
C LYS A 373 -31.96 4.60 0.35
N GLU A 374 -31.98 5.92 0.46
CA GLU A 374 -32.92 6.58 1.37
C GLU A 374 -34.32 5.99 1.10
N THR A 375 -34.89 5.30 2.08
CA THR A 375 -36.31 4.98 2.05
C THR A 375 -37.01 6.33 1.99
N GLU A 376 -37.61 6.66 0.84
CA GLU A 376 -38.53 7.77 0.73
C GLU A 376 -39.53 7.59 1.88
N THR A 377 -39.40 8.40 2.91
CA THR A 377 -40.45 8.56 3.90
C THR A 377 -41.61 9.17 3.14
N THR A 378 -42.50 8.30 2.60
CA THR A 378 -43.82 8.69 2.19
C THR A 378 -44.47 9.31 3.41
N GLY A 379 -44.47 10.66 3.42
CA GLY A 379 -45.24 11.44 4.39
C GLY A 379 -46.70 11.03 4.27
N ALA A 380 -47.21 10.48 5.35
CA ALA A 380 -48.64 10.36 5.60
C ALA A 380 -49.03 11.42 6.65
#